data_5464b912e0af92f955b89fa4328e05d6
#
_entry.id   5464b912e0af92f955b89fa4328e05d6
#
_cell.length_a   1.000
_cell.length_b   1.000
_cell.length_c   1.000
_cell.angle_alpha   90.00
_cell.angle_beta   90.00
_cell.angle_gamma   90.00
#
_symmetry.space_group_name_H-M   'P 1'
#
loop_
_entity.id
_entity.type
_entity.pdbx_description
1 polymer ?
#
loop_
_entity_poly.entity_id
_entity_poly.type
_entity_poly.pdbx_seq_one_letter_code
_entity_poly.pdbx_strand_id
1 'polypeptide(L)'
;HLDALHFLPGWKERGDGDALSLLLPRLQEKSWVIDGNYGSLAYWERMELADQIIFFNFNRFQCLWQAYGRYRRNRGQVRGSMAPGCMEKFDLEFLLWILWNGRRKRLRNRYRQVAQAYPHKFTVCRSRRDVRQLMEDCL
;
A
#
# COMPACT_ATOMS: atom_id res chain seq x y z
N HIS A 1 0.13 8.04 -3.00
CA HIS A 1 0.85 7.03 -2.20
C HIS A 1 0.90 7.43 -0.74
N LEU A 2 0.44 6.58 0.17
CA LEU A 2 0.45 6.87 1.60
C LEU A 2 1.86 6.92 2.20
N ASP A 3 2.82 6.20 1.63
CA ASP A 3 4.22 6.29 2.05
C ASP A 3 4.75 7.73 1.95
N ALA A 4 4.39 8.45 0.89
CA ALA A 4 4.78 9.87 0.72
C ALA A 4 4.13 10.81 1.75
N LEU A 5 2.98 10.44 2.30
CA LEU A 5 2.32 11.19 3.38
C LEU A 5 2.85 10.81 4.75
N HIS A 6 3.21 9.53 4.95
CA HIS A 6 3.64 9.00 6.23
C HIS A 6 5.09 9.35 6.55
N PHE A 7 5.99 9.40 5.55
CA PHE A 7 7.39 9.70 5.78
C PHE A 7 7.76 11.14 5.47
N LEU A 8 8.64 11.69 6.29
CA LEU A 8 9.41 12.91 6.08
C LEU A 8 10.78 12.55 5.47
N PRO A 9 11.56 13.52 4.97
CA PRO A 9 12.93 13.27 4.49
C PRO A 9 13.76 12.45 5.48
N GLY A 10 14.53 11.48 4.97
CA GLY A 10 15.39 10.62 5.78
C GLY A 10 14.66 9.50 6.52
N TRP A 11 13.48 9.08 6.05
CA TRP A 11 12.67 7.99 6.63
C TRP A 11 12.12 8.29 8.04
N LYS A 12 12.06 9.55 8.40
CA LYS A 12 11.43 9.97 9.65
C LYS A 12 9.90 9.87 9.50
N GLU A 13 9.24 9.23 10.46
CA GLU A 13 7.78 9.14 10.45
C GLU A 13 7.15 10.50 10.75
N ARG A 14 6.12 10.85 9.99
CA ARG A 14 5.25 12.00 10.25
C ARG A 14 4.21 11.60 11.31
N GLY A 15 3.82 12.53 12.17
CA GLY A 15 2.71 12.31 13.08
C GLY A 15 1.41 12.00 12.34
N ASP A 16 0.61 11.06 12.86
CA ASP A 16 -0.64 10.63 12.23
C ASP A 16 -1.60 11.80 11.98
N GLY A 17 -1.68 12.78 12.90
CA GLY A 17 -2.53 13.97 12.74
C GLY A 17 -2.13 14.83 11.53
N ASP A 18 -0.83 15.04 11.33
CA ASP A 18 -0.32 15.80 10.18
C ASP A 18 -0.53 15.03 8.87
N ALA A 19 -0.31 13.71 8.90
CA ALA A 19 -0.56 12.85 7.72
C ALA A 19 -2.06 12.82 7.35
N LEU A 20 -2.95 12.78 8.34
CA LEU A 20 -4.40 12.84 8.13
C LEU A 20 -4.83 14.20 7.57
N SER A 21 -4.29 15.31 8.05
CA SER A 21 -4.60 16.64 7.52
C SER A 21 -4.28 16.79 6.02
N LEU A 22 -3.28 16.06 5.53
CA LEU A 22 -2.91 16.00 4.12
C LEU A 22 -3.77 15.01 3.32
N LEU A 23 -4.25 13.94 3.95
CA LEU A 23 -5.03 12.90 3.29
C LEU A 23 -6.51 13.27 3.14
N LEU A 24 -7.14 13.81 4.20
CA LEU A 24 -8.59 14.04 4.23
C LEU A 24 -9.09 14.92 3.07
N PRO A 25 -8.42 16.02 2.69
CA PRO A 25 -8.82 16.79 1.52
C PRO A 25 -8.81 15.99 0.21
N ARG A 26 -7.87 15.03 0.08
CA ARG A 26 -7.77 14.15 -1.11
C ARG A 26 -8.96 13.20 -1.25
N LEU A 27 -9.53 12.76 -0.14
CA LEU A 27 -10.71 11.90 -0.14
C LEU A 27 -11.97 12.62 -0.61
N GLN A 28 -11.97 13.96 -0.61
CA GLN A 28 -13.06 14.81 -1.10
C GLN A 28 -12.92 15.16 -2.59
N GLU A 29 -11.81 14.79 -3.23
CA GLU A 29 -11.63 15.01 -4.66
C GLU A 29 -12.58 14.11 -5.47
N LYS A 30 -12.99 14.56 -6.64
CA LYS A 30 -13.91 13.84 -7.52
C LYS A 30 -13.43 12.43 -7.89
N SER A 31 -12.13 12.24 -7.99
CA SER A 31 -11.50 10.95 -8.28
C SER A 31 -10.12 10.87 -7.64
N TRP A 32 -9.79 9.70 -7.10
CA TRP A 32 -8.50 9.45 -6.48
C TRP A 32 -8.11 7.96 -6.56
N VAL A 33 -6.83 7.72 -6.52
CA VAL A 33 -6.25 6.38 -6.35
C VAL A 33 -5.29 6.43 -5.18
N ILE A 34 -5.52 5.59 -4.17
CA ILE A 34 -4.72 5.54 -2.96
C ILE A 34 -4.04 4.17 -2.86
N ASP A 35 -2.71 4.20 -2.74
CA ASP A 35 -1.86 3.04 -2.50
C ASP A 35 -1.25 3.13 -1.11
N GLY A 36 -1.38 2.06 -0.33
CA GLY A 36 -0.82 1.92 1.01
C GLY A 36 -1.79 1.31 2.02
N ASN A 37 -1.23 0.76 3.10
CA ASN A 37 -1.97 -0.06 4.06
C ASN A 37 -1.85 0.46 5.51
N TYR A 38 -1.81 1.76 5.69
CA TYR A 38 -1.72 2.39 7.01
C TYR A 38 -3.08 2.37 7.71
N GLY A 39 -3.13 1.75 8.90
CA GLY A 39 -4.35 1.63 9.68
C GLY A 39 -4.76 2.89 10.40
N SER A 40 -3.81 3.78 10.68
CA SER A 40 -4.03 5.09 11.33
C SER A 40 -4.50 6.18 10.38
N LEU A 41 -4.34 5.97 9.06
CA LEU A 41 -4.65 6.99 8.05
C LEU A 41 -6.05 6.78 7.46
N ALA A 42 -7.10 7.08 8.21
CA ALA A 42 -8.50 7.02 7.78
C ALA A 42 -8.85 5.68 7.05
N TYR A 43 -8.40 4.55 7.62
CA TYR A 43 -8.45 3.25 6.93
C TYR A 43 -9.86 2.86 6.50
N TRP A 44 -10.82 2.89 7.42
CA TRP A 44 -12.20 2.49 7.15
C TRP A 44 -12.93 3.49 6.26
N GLU A 45 -12.69 4.78 6.46
CA GLU A 45 -13.25 5.84 5.62
C GLU A 45 -12.80 5.70 4.16
N ARG A 46 -11.51 5.40 3.92
CA ARG A 46 -11.01 5.08 2.56
C ARG A 46 -11.68 3.87 1.95
N MET A 47 -11.92 2.80 2.76
CA MET A 47 -12.59 1.60 2.26
C MET A 47 -14.07 1.88 1.95
N GLU A 48 -14.72 2.72 2.73
CA GLU A 48 -16.11 3.12 2.51
C GLU A 48 -16.28 3.96 1.26
N LEU A 49 -15.45 4.98 1.09
CA LEU A 49 -15.52 5.94 -0.02
C LEU A 49 -15.02 5.39 -1.36
N ALA A 50 -14.19 4.36 -1.36
CA ALA A 50 -13.66 3.78 -2.60
C ALA A 50 -14.75 3.08 -3.41
N ASP A 51 -14.78 3.26 -4.72
CA ASP A 51 -15.61 2.50 -5.66
C ASP A 51 -15.08 1.08 -5.84
N GLN A 52 -13.76 0.90 -5.79
CA GLN A 52 -13.08 -0.38 -5.93
C GLN A 52 -11.93 -0.52 -4.93
N ILE A 53 -11.83 -1.68 -4.31
CA ILE A 53 -10.76 -2.04 -3.37
C ILE A 53 -9.99 -3.20 -3.95
N ILE A 54 -8.73 -3.00 -4.29
CA ILE A 54 -7.86 -4.02 -4.87
C ILE A 54 -6.86 -4.47 -3.81
N PHE A 55 -6.92 -5.75 -3.46
CA PHE A 55 -6.02 -6.36 -2.49
C PHE A 55 -5.00 -7.26 -3.18
N PHE A 56 -3.73 -6.86 -3.19
CA PHE A 56 -2.63 -7.67 -3.70
C PHE A 56 -2.17 -8.69 -2.66
N ASN A 57 -2.56 -9.95 -2.84
CA ASN A 57 -2.20 -11.06 -1.95
C ASN A 57 -1.18 -12.01 -2.62
N PHE A 58 -0.08 -11.46 -3.06
CA PHE A 58 1.00 -12.23 -3.68
C PHE A 58 1.74 -13.13 -2.67
N ASN A 59 2.35 -14.20 -3.18
CA ASN A 59 3.23 -15.06 -2.39
C ASN A 59 4.39 -14.24 -1.81
N ARG A 60 4.80 -14.55 -0.57
CA ARG A 60 5.87 -13.82 0.15
C ARG A 60 7.20 -13.80 -0.60
N PHE A 61 7.56 -14.90 -1.23
CA PHE A 61 8.81 -15.00 -2.01
C PHE A 61 8.74 -14.17 -3.28
N GLN A 62 7.58 -14.11 -3.92
CA GLN A 62 7.34 -13.24 -5.06
C GLN A 62 7.42 -11.76 -4.66
N CYS A 63 6.85 -11.39 -3.52
CA CYS A 63 6.98 -10.02 -2.98
C CYS A 63 8.44 -9.67 -2.70
N LEU A 64 9.18 -10.59 -2.08
CA LEU A 64 10.60 -10.42 -1.80
C LEU A 64 11.43 -10.20 -3.08
N TRP A 65 11.23 -11.06 -4.08
CA TRP A 65 11.91 -10.94 -5.37
C TRP A 65 11.61 -9.63 -6.09
N GLN A 66 10.34 -9.21 -6.08
CA GLN A 66 9.93 -7.94 -6.66
C GLN A 66 10.53 -6.74 -5.90
N ALA A 67 10.55 -6.79 -4.57
CA ALA A 67 11.17 -5.75 -3.73
C ALA A 67 12.68 -5.65 -3.97
N TYR A 68 13.37 -6.79 -4.08
CA TYR A 68 14.80 -6.81 -4.40
C TYR A 68 15.08 -6.27 -5.81
N GLY A 69 14.31 -6.70 -6.81
CA GLY A 69 14.43 -6.18 -8.17
C GLY A 69 14.17 -4.67 -8.26
N ARG A 70 13.20 -4.16 -7.48
CA ARG A 70 12.93 -2.74 -7.34
C ARG A 70 14.11 -1.99 -6.72
N TYR A 71 14.65 -2.50 -5.61
CA TYR A 71 15.84 -1.94 -4.97
C TYR A 71 17.02 -1.84 -5.93
N ARG A 72 17.30 -2.92 -6.69
CA ARG A 72 18.40 -2.90 -7.67
C ARG A 72 18.23 -1.82 -8.75
N ARG A 73 17.01 -1.61 -9.24
CA ARG A 73 16.72 -0.60 -10.28
C ARG A 73 16.79 0.84 -9.75
N ASN A 74 16.42 1.06 -8.50
CA ASN A 74 16.31 2.39 -7.90
C ASN A 74 17.38 2.65 -6.83
N ARG A 75 18.46 1.87 -6.82
CA ARG A 75 19.54 2.03 -5.84
C ARG A 75 20.14 3.43 -5.92
N GLY A 76 20.20 4.12 -4.77
CA GLY A 76 20.67 5.50 -4.69
C GLY A 76 19.70 6.57 -5.22
N GLN A 77 18.46 6.18 -5.53
CA GLN A 77 17.44 7.10 -6.02
C GLN A 77 16.24 7.14 -5.07
N VAL A 78 15.51 8.26 -5.12
CA VAL A 78 14.20 8.41 -4.47
C VAL A 78 13.12 8.09 -5.48
N ARG A 79 12.21 7.18 -5.16
CA ARG A 79 11.06 6.87 -6.02
C ARG A 79 10.00 7.98 -5.95
N GLY A 80 9.28 8.19 -7.05
CA GLY A 80 8.17 9.14 -7.09
C GLY A 80 7.02 8.82 -6.12
N SER A 81 6.94 7.58 -5.62
CA SER A 81 5.94 7.15 -4.62
C SER A 81 6.38 7.39 -3.17
N MET A 82 7.59 7.90 -2.95
CA MET A 82 8.17 8.14 -1.62
C MET A 82 8.31 9.64 -1.33
N ALA A 83 8.45 9.98 -0.05
CA ALA A 83 8.79 11.33 0.36
C ALA A 83 10.18 11.72 -0.16
N PRO A 84 10.43 13.01 -0.47
CA PRO A 84 11.76 13.49 -0.86
C PRO A 84 12.83 13.08 0.17
N GLY A 85 14.01 12.68 -0.29
CA GLY A 85 15.10 12.25 0.59
C GLY A 85 14.98 10.83 1.18
N CYS A 86 13.93 10.08 0.86
CA CYS A 86 13.78 8.67 1.22
C CYS A 86 14.34 7.77 0.12
N MET A 87 15.65 7.59 0.11
CA MET A 87 16.31 6.70 -0.86
C MET A 87 15.85 5.25 -0.68
N GLU A 88 15.79 4.51 -1.79
CA GLU A 88 15.40 3.11 -1.76
C GLU A 88 16.37 2.29 -0.90
N LYS A 89 15.82 1.53 0.05
CA LYS A 89 16.59 0.65 0.93
C LYS A 89 16.07 -0.78 0.88
N PHE A 90 16.97 -1.72 1.12
CA PHE A 90 16.65 -3.14 1.24
C PHE A 90 17.43 -3.70 2.41
N ASP A 91 16.95 -3.43 3.61
CA ASP A 91 17.54 -3.83 4.88
C ASP A 91 16.86 -5.06 5.47
N LEU A 92 17.46 -5.62 6.54
CA LEU A 92 16.95 -6.80 7.21
C LEU A 92 15.55 -6.55 7.81
N GLU A 93 15.28 -5.38 8.32
CA GLU A 93 13.99 -5.00 8.88
C GLU A 93 12.89 -5.10 7.82
N PHE A 94 13.13 -4.54 6.64
CA PHE A 94 12.19 -4.60 5.51
C PHE A 94 12.00 -6.03 4.99
N LEU A 95 13.07 -6.83 4.95
CA LEU A 95 13.00 -8.25 4.58
C LEU A 95 12.13 -9.04 5.57
N LEU A 96 12.35 -8.86 6.88
CA LEU A 96 11.53 -9.48 7.92
C LEU A 96 10.07 -9.01 7.85
N TRP A 97 9.84 -7.75 7.49
CA TRP A 97 8.50 -7.23 7.30
C TRP A 97 7.78 -7.93 6.14
N ILE A 98 8.42 -8.10 4.99
CA ILE A 98 7.84 -8.81 3.83
C ILE A 98 7.49 -10.25 4.17
N LEU A 99 8.41 -10.96 4.84
CA LEU A 99 8.29 -12.40 5.08
C LEU A 99 7.32 -12.74 6.22
N TRP A 100 7.25 -11.92 7.29
CA TRP A 100 6.50 -12.22 8.50
C TRP A 100 5.63 -11.08 9.01
N ASN A 101 6.20 -9.91 9.30
CA ASN A 101 5.50 -8.83 10.01
C ASN A 101 4.30 -8.28 9.25
N GLY A 102 4.43 -8.09 7.94
CA GLY A 102 3.36 -7.65 7.05
C GLY A 102 2.23 -8.69 6.87
N ARG A 103 2.39 -9.92 7.43
CA ARG A 103 1.44 -11.04 7.31
C ARG A 103 0.89 -11.52 8.65
N ARG A 104 1.04 -10.74 9.71
CA ARG A 104 0.53 -11.06 11.04
C ARG A 104 -0.99 -11.26 11.03
N LYS A 105 -1.49 -12.08 11.95
CA LYS A 105 -2.93 -12.42 12.10
C LYS A 105 -3.81 -11.16 12.13
N ARG A 106 -3.37 -10.11 12.85
CA ARG A 106 -4.07 -8.81 12.93
C ARG A 106 -4.34 -8.20 11.54
N LEU A 107 -3.31 -8.15 10.67
CA LEU A 107 -3.44 -7.59 9.32
C LEU A 107 -4.34 -8.46 8.44
N ARG A 108 -4.17 -9.78 8.48
CA ARG A 108 -5.03 -10.70 7.74
C ARG A 108 -6.49 -10.61 8.16
N ASN A 109 -6.76 -10.46 9.46
CA ASN A 109 -8.12 -10.27 9.95
C ASN A 109 -8.73 -8.95 9.45
N ARG A 110 -7.95 -7.86 9.42
CA ARG A 110 -8.40 -6.59 8.85
C ARG A 110 -8.82 -6.74 7.38
N TYR A 111 -8.02 -7.41 6.56
CA TYR A 111 -8.39 -7.66 5.15
C TYR A 111 -9.65 -8.51 5.01
N ARG A 112 -9.84 -9.51 5.88
CA ARG A 112 -11.07 -10.31 5.91
C ARG A 112 -12.29 -9.47 6.27
N GLN A 113 -12.16 -8.58 7.25
CA GLN A 113 -13.23 -7.66 7.65
C GLN A 113 -13.63 -6.74 6.47
N VAL A 114 -12.66 -6.19 5.75
CA VAL A 114 -12.95 -5.38 4.55
C VAL A 114 -13.65 -6.21 3.47
N ALA A 115 -13.17 -7.42 3.19
CA ALA A 115 -13.79 -8.30 2.21
C ALA A 115 -15.23 -8.70 2.59
N GLN A 116 -15.53 -8.84 3.89
CA GLN A 116 -16.86 -9.12 4.39
C GLN A 116 -17.78 -7.90 4.36
N ALA A 117 -17.24 -6.71 4.70
CA ALA A 117 -18.01 -5.48 4.73
C ALA A 117 -18.33 -4.96 3.32
N TYR A 118 -17.43 -5.18 2.36
CA TYR A 118 -17.52 -4.61 1.00
C TYR A 118 -17.33 -5.67 -0.11
N PRO A 119 -18.09 -6.78 -0.11
CA PRO A 119 -17.86 -7.90 -1.02
C PRO A 119 -18.02 -7.52 -2.51
N HIS A 120 -18.88 -6.56 -2.81
CA HIS A 120 -19.21 -6.12 -4.17
C HIS A 120 -18.13 -5.24 -4.82
N LYS A 121 -17.25 -4.65 -4.03
CA LYS A 121 -16.16 -3.78 -4.52
C LYS A 121 -14.76 -4.25 -4.12
N PHE A 122 -14.63 -5.45 -3.53
CA PHE A 122 -13.37 -5.99 -3.05
C PHE A 122 -12.82 -7.07 -3.99
N THR A 123 -11.70 -6.80 -4.63
CA THR A 123 -11.04 -7.70 -5.56
C THR A 123 -9.69 -8.18 -5.00
N VAL A 124 -9.42 -9.49 -5.08
CA VAL A 124 -8.15 -10.08 -4.64
C VAL A 124 -7.31 -10.50 -5.83
N CYS A 125 -6.14 -9.91 -6.00
CA CYS A 125 -5.14 -10.32 -6.97
C CYS A 125 -4.05 -11.15 -6.29
N ARG A 126 -3.92 -12.44 -6.66
CA ARG A 126 -2.91 -13.38 -6.13
C ARG A 126 -1.74 -13.59 -7.09
N SER A 127 -1.91 -13.19 -8.35
CA SER A 127 -0.93 -13.36 -9.42
C SER A 127 -0.88 -12.15 -10.35
N ARG A 128 0.18 -12.06 -11.16
CA ARG A 128 0.25 -11.06 -12.23
C ARG A 128 -0.81 -11.28 -13.32
N ARG A 129 -1.30 -12.51 -13.46
CA ARG A 129 -2.41 -12.82 -14.37
C ARG A 129 -3.69 -12.14 -13.89
N ASP A 130 -4.01 -12.23 -12.58
CA ASP A 130 -5.19 -11.60 -12.02
C ASP A 130 -5.14 -10.07 -12.20
N VAL A 131 -3.95 -9.48 -12.06
CA VAL A 131 -3.77 -8.03 -12.30
C VAL A 131 -4.02 -7.68 -13.76
N ARG A 132 -3.51 -8.48 -14.72
CA ARG A 132 -3.77 -8.22 -16.14
C ARG A 132 -5.25 -8.34 -16.47
N GLN A 133 -5.91 -9.39 -15.97
CA GLN A 133 -7.35 -9.57 -16.16
C GLN A 133 -8.13 -8.36 -15.60
N LEU A 134 -7.81 -7.91 -14.39
CA LEU A 134 -8.44 -6.73 -13.80
C LEU A 134 -8.25 -5.47 -14.67
N MET A 135 -7.06 -5.29 -15.25
CA MET A 135 -6.80 -4.16 -16.15
C MET A 135 -7.61 -4.25 -17.46
N GLU A 136 -7.79 -5.45 -17.99
CA GLU A 136 -8.61 -5.69 -19.19
C GLU A 136 -10.09 -5.44 -18.89
N ASP A 137 -10.58 -5.82 -17.71
CA ASP A 137 -11.97 -5.63 -17.28
C ASP A 137 -12.30 -4.15 -16.98
N CYS A 138 -11.28 -3.29 -16.77
CA CYS A 138 -11.45 -1.86 -16.48
C CYS A 138 -11.31 -0.96 -17.74
N LEU A 139 -10.96 -1.51 -18.90
CA LEU A 139 -10.81 -0.79 -20.18
C LEU A 139 -12.04 -0.96 -21.05
#